data_25fe4fe0ffb81d3ae8d902a568b65cf7
#
_entry.id   25fe4fe0ffb81d3ae8d902a568b65cf7
#
_cell.length_a   1.000
_cell.length_b   1.000
_cell.length_c   1.000
_cell.angle_alpha   90.00
_cell.angle_beta   90.00
_cell.angle_gamma   90.00
#
_symmetry.space_group_name_H-M   'P 1'
#
loop_
_entity.id
_entity.type
_entity.pdbx_description
1 polymer ?
#
loop_
_entity_poly.entity_id
_entity_poly.type
_entity_poly.pdbx_seq_one_letter_code
_entity_poly.pdbx_strand_id
1 'polypeptide(L)'
;MVQNGRFSAASPWTSILMKYANHHAFIEHVAKINPGQPEYIQAVTEVMESLWPFIDTNRKYAENGLLDRLVEPERVIMFRVSWVDDKGQVQVNRGYRIQHSLA
;
A
#
# COMPACT_ATOMS: atom_id res chain seq x y z
N MET A 1 4.11 -25.31 -9.11
CA MET A 1 4.09 -25.02 -8.81
C MET A 1 4.34 -25.30 -8.83
N VAL A 2 5.00 -25.11 -9.26
CA VAL A 2 5.29 -24.70 -9.01
C VAL A 2 5.63 -25.00 -9.10
N GLN A 3 6.03 -25.01 -9.35
CA GLN A 3 6.40 -24.69 -9.20
C GLN A 3 6.72 -25.11 -9.22
N ASN A 4 7.09 -25.74 -9.69
CA ASN A 4 7.49 -25.73 -9.47
C ASN A 4 7.88 -26.03 -9.71
N GLY A 5 8.25 -26.55 -10.13
CA GLY A 5 8.57 -26.17 -10.12
C GLY A 5 9.08 -26.32 -10.71
N ARG A 6 9.38 -26.18 -10.97
CA ARG A 6 9.79 -25.51 -11.07
C ARG A 6 10.34 -25.32 -11.23
N PHE A 7 10.98 -25.50 -11.60
CA PHE A 7 11.52 -24.65 -11.34
C PHE A 7 12.22 -24.73 -11.75
N SER A 8 12.26 -24.83 -12.24
CA SER A 8 13.03 -24.58 -12.25
C SER A 8 13.24 -24.14 -12.17
N ALA A 9 12.88 -24.77 -13.04
CA ALA A 9 13.39 -24.11 -12.31
C ALA A 9 13.31 -22.84 -11.62
N ALA A 10 12.25 -22.40 -11.31
CA ALA A 10 12.22 -21.13 -10.65
C ALA A 10 12.70 -21.28 -9.23
N SER A 11 13.64 -20.43 -8.81
CA SER A 11 14.09 -20.40 -7.44
C SER A 11 12.99 -19.76 -6.58
N PRO A 12 12.96 -20.03 -5.27
CA PRO A 12 12.03 -19.35 -4.37
C PRO A 12 12.19 -17.83 -4.42
N TRP A 13 13.39 -17.35 -4.69
CA TRP A 13 13.68 -15.92 -4.80
C TRP A 13 12.91 -15.26 -5.94
N THR A 14 12.75 -15.98 -7.04
CA THR A 14 12.04 -15.48 -8.19
C THR A 14 10.59 -15.18 -7.84
N SER A 15 9.94 -16.08 -7.09
CA SER A 15 8.56 -15.87 -6.65
C SER A 15 8.41 -14.65 -5.78
N ILE A 16 9.35 -14.44 -4.86
CA ILE A 16 9.33 -13.29 -3.95
C ILE A 16 9.54 -12.00 -4.72
N LEU A 17 10.53 -11.99 -5.62
CA LEU A 17 10.86 -10.80 -6.39
C LEU A 17 9.78 -10.44 -7.39
N MET A 18 9.06 -11.44 -7.86
CA MET A 18 8.07 -11.27 -8.92
C MET A 18 6.64 -11.38 -8.40
N LYS A 19 6.42 -11.01 -7.13
CA LYS A 19 5.10 -11.07 -6.54
C LYS A 19 4.07 -10.33 -7.39
N TYR A 20 4.48 -9.19 -7.93
CA TYR A 20 3.65 -8.44 -8.86
C TYR A 20 4.41 -8.32 -10.18
N ALA A 21 3.82 -8.84 -11.23
CA ALA A 21 4.46 -8.83 -12.55
C ALA A 21 4.68 -7.40 -13.09
N ASN A 22 3.73 -6.52 -12.79
CA ASN A 22 3.81 -5.12 -13.22
C ASN A 22 2.96 -4.26 -12.28
N HIS A 23 3.01 -2.94 -12.48
CA HIS A 23 2.28 -2.04 -11.60
C HIS A 23 0.76 -2.21 -11.70
N HIS A 24 0.23 -2.63 -12.85
CA HIS A 24 -1.21 -2.87 -12.98
C HIS A 24 -1.66 -4.02 -12.07
N ALA A 25 -0.86 -5.08 -11.98
CA ALA A 25 -1.17 -6.21 -11.11
C ALA A 25 -1.19 -5.79 -9.65
N PHE A 26 -0.26 -4.93 -9.26
CA PHE A 26 -0.21 -4.40 -7.91
C PHE A 26 -1.43 -3.51 -7.61
N ILE A 27 -1.78 -2.63 -8.54
CA ILE A 27 -2.92 -1.74 -8.38
C ILE A 27 -4.23 -2.53 -8.30
N GLU A 28 -4.36 -3.59 -9.09
CA GLU A 28 -5.53 -4.47 -9.01
C GLU A 28 -5.65 -5.11 -7.63
N HIS A 29 -4.52 -5.53 -7.07
CA HIS A 29 -4.52 -6.10 -5.72
C HIS A 29 -4.97 -5.07 -4.69
N VAL A 30 -4.44 -3.85 -4.77
CA VAL A 30 -4.79 -2.78 -3.84
C VAL A 30 -6.28 -2.44 -3.95
N ALA A 31 -6.80 -2.38 -5.17
CA ALA A 31 -8.21 -2.11 -5.40
C ALA A 31 -9.10 -3.20 -4.81
N LYS A 32 -8.66 -4.45 -4.90
CA LYS A 32 -9.41 -5.59 -4.40
C LYS A 32 -9.54 -5.56 -2.88
N ILE A 33 -8.49 -5.17 -2.17
CA ILE A 33 -8.50 -5.12 -0.71
C ILE A 33 -9.01 -3.80 -0.15
N ASN A 34 -9.26 -2.82 -1.03
CA ASN A 34 -9.77 -1.51 -0.63
C ASN A 34 -11.01 -1.14 -1.45
N PRO A 35 -12.08 -1.92 -1.38
CA PRO A 35 -13.28 -1.64 -2.17
C PRO A 35 -13.91 -0.32 -1.75
N GLY A 36 -14.41 0.43 -2.73
CA GLY A 36 -15.09 1.69 -2.47
C GLY A 36 -14.17 2.85 -2.11
N GLN A 37 -12.90 2.77 -2.48
CA GLN A 37 -11.91 3.81 -2.20
C GLN A 37 -11.28 4.34 -3.49
N PRO A 38 -12.08 4.93 -4.40
CA PRO A 38 -11.55 5.31 -5.72
C PRO A 38 -10.45 6.38 -5.65
N GLU A 39 -10.55 7.32 -4.74
CA GLU A 39 -9.54 8.37 -4.60
C GLU A 39 -8.21 7.82 -4.12
N TYR A 40 -8.26 6.87 -3.18
CA TYR A 40 -7.07 6.21 -2.70
C TYR A 40 -6.42 5.39 -3.82
N ILE A 41 -7.21 4.65 -4.58
CA ILE A 41 -6.71 3.85 -5.69
C ILE A 41 -6.08 4.74 -6.76
N GLN A 42 -6.67 5.90 -7.03
CA GLN A 42 -6.10 6.85 -7.98
C GLN A 42 -4.74 7.36 -7.50
N ALA A 43 -4.63 7.69 -6.23
CA ALA A 43 -3.37 8.15 -5.65
C ALA A 43 -2.29 7.08 -5.74
N VAL A 44 -2.63 5.83 -5.42
CA VAL A 44 -1.70 4.71 -5.53
C VAL A 44 -1.27 4.52 -6.98
N THR A 45 -2.21 4.64 -7.92
CA THR A 45 -1.93 4.49 -9.34
C THR A 45 -0.89 5.51 -9.80
N GLU A 46 -1.10 6.77 -9.45
CA GLU A 46 -0.19 7.84 -9.87
C GLU A 46 1.21 7.66 -9.30
N VAL A 47 1.30 7.28 -8.03
CA VAL A 47 2.59 7.04 -7.40
C VAL A 47 3.29 5.85 -8.03
N MET A 48 2.56 4.77 -8.27
CA MET A 48 3.16 3.56 -8.84
C MET A 48 3.60 3.75 -10.28
N GLU A 49 2.88 4.53 -11.06
CA GLU A 49 3.32 4.84 -12.41
C GLU A 49 4.68 5.54 -12.42
N SER A 50 4.92 6.39 -11.45
CA SER A 50 6.20 7.09 -11.33
C SER A 50 7.31 6.22 -10.75
N LEU A 51 6.98 5.37 -9.79
CA LEU A 51 7.97 4.58 -9.07
C LEU A 51 8.32 3.25 -9.72
N TRP A 52 7.42 2.69 -10.51
CA TRP A 52 7.61 1.32 -10.99
C TRP A 52 8.88 1.12 -11.81
N PRO A 53 9.27 2.03 -12.71
CA PRO A 53 10.53 1.86 -13.43
C PRO A 53 11.73 1.75 -12.49
N PHE A 54 11.72 2.50 -11.40
CA PHE A 54 12.80 2.43 -10.41
C PHE A 54 12.77 1.10 -9.66
N ILE A 55 11.58 0.66 -9.24
CA ILE A 55 11.41 -0.61 -8.52
C ILE A 55 11.78 -1.78 -9.43
N ASP A 56 11.44 -1.69 -10.70
CA ASP A 56 11.71 -2.75 -11.66
C ASP A 56 13.21 -2.95 -11.88
N THR A 57 13.98 -1.89 -11.77
CA THR A 57 15.44 -1.97 -11.90
C THR A 57 16.15 -2.21 -10.57
N ASN A 58 15.43 -2.09 -9.46
CA ASN A 58 15.98 -2.26 -8.11
C ASN A 58 15.11 -3.24 -7.32
N ARG A 59 15.15 -4.50 -7.73
CA ARG A 59 14.27 -5.55 -7.18
C ARG A 59 14.39 -5.75 -5.67
N LYS A 60 15.47 -5.30 -5.09
CA LYS A 60 15.67 -5.40 -3.64
C LYS A 60 14.54 -4.77 -2.83
N TYR A 61 13.88 -3.76 -3.40
CA TYR A 61 12.76 -3.11 -2.72
C TYR A 61 11.50 -3.96 -2.72
N ALA A 62 11.33 -4.79 -3.73
CA ALA A 62 10.21 -5.71 -3.79
C ALA A 62 10.42 -6.90 -2.85
N GLU A 63 11.67 -7.29 -2.61
CA GLU A 63 12.01 -8.45 -1.79
C GLU A 63 11.51 -8.34 -0.35
N ASN A 64 11.45 -7.13 0.18
CA ASN A 64 11.11 -6.90 1.58
C ASN A 64 9.65 -6.55 1.78
N GLY A 65 8.82 -6.77 0.77
CA GLY A 65 7.42 -6.43 0.84
C GLY A 65 7.18 -4.94 0.93
N LEU A 66 8.09 -4.15 0.38
CA LEU A 66 8.02 -2.69 0.46
C LEU A 66 6.71 -2.15 -0.11
N LEU A 67 6.27 -2.69 -1.25
CA LEU A 67 5.05 -2.22 -1.90
C LEU A 67 3.83 -2.42 -1.02
N ASP A 68 3.70 -3.60 -0.43
CA ASP A 68 2.58 -3.88 0.47
C ASP A 68 2.63 -3.00 1.71
N ARG A 69 3.83 -2.75 2.23
CA ARG A 69 3.98 -1.91 3.41
C ARG A 69 3.73 -0.44 3.14
N LEU A 70 3.90 0.00 1.89
CA LEU A 70 3.60 1.38 1.53
C LEU A 70 2.10 1.67 1.53
N VAL A 71 1.30 0.66 1.19
CA VAL A 71 -0.15 0.84 1.10
C VAL A 71 -0.90 0.38 2.35
N GLU A 72 -0.23 -0.35 3.25
CA GLU A 72 -0.84 -0.80 4.49
C GLU A 72 -0.23 -0.04 5.67
N PRO A 73 -1.04 0.64 6.46
CA PRO A 73 -0.50 1.32 7.64
C PRO A 73 -0.13 0.31 8.71
N GLU A 74 0.89 0.63 9.47
CA GLU A 74 1.30 -0.19 10.59
C GLU A 74 0.32 -0.04 11.76
N ARG A 75 -0.23 1.17 11.92
CA ARG A 75 -1.20 1.44 12.96
C ARG A 75 -2.06 2.64 12.59
N VAL A 76 -3.35 2.53 12.91
CA VAL A 76 -4.29 3.62 12.76
C VAL A 76 -4.88 3.94 14.13
N ILE A 77 -4.81 5.19 14.54
CA ILE A 77 -5.40 5.66 15.78
C ILE A 77 -6.54 6.60 15.43
N MET A 78 -7.74 6.27 15.90
CA MET A 78 -8.90 7.12 15.71
C MET A 78 -9.20 7.82 17.03
N PHE A 79 -9.46 9.12 16.99
CA PHE A 79 -9.73 9.89 18.20
C PHE A 79 -10.76 10.96 17.94
N ARG A 80 -11.37 11.41 19.03
CA ARG A 80 -12.37 12.45 19.00
C ARG A 80 -11.71 13.81 19.23
N VAL A 81 -12.09 14.79 18.41
CA VAL A 81 -11.63 16.17 18.57
C VAL A 81 -12.85 17.01 18.86
N SER A 82 -12.91 17.59 20.05
CA SER A 82 -14.00 18.49 20.47
C SER A 82 -13.48 19.92 20.42
N TRP A 83 -14.28 20.83 19.86
CA TRP A 83 -13.88 22.23 19.73
C TRP A 83 -15.12 23.10 19.72
N VAL A 84 -14.94 24.39 19.96
CA VAL A 84 -16.02 25.35 20.01
C VAL A 84 -15.92 26.27 18.80
N ASP A 85 -17.01 26.39 18.06
CA ASP A 85 -17.04 27.22 16.85
C ASP A 85 -17.25 28.70 17.19
N ASP A 86 -17.29 29.55 16.18
CA ASP A 86 -17.43 30.99 16.33
C ASP A 86 -18.80 31.39 16.92
N LYS A 87 -19.75 30.48 16.88
CA LYS A 87 -21.09 30.71 17.43
C LYS A 87 -21.24 30.21 18.87
N GLY A 88 -20.13 29.74 19.45
CA GLY A 88 -20.12 29.22 20.81
C GLY A 88 -20.70 27.83 20.94
N GLN A 89 -20.86 27.11 19.85
CA GLN A 89 -21.41 25.75 19.86
C GLN A 89 -20.31 24.73 19.84
N VAL A 90 -20.50 23.65 20.61
CA VAL A 90 -19.53 22.54 20.64
C VAL A 90 -19.68 21.69 19.39
N GLN A 91 -18.58 21.51 18.71
CA GLN A 91 -18.48 20.64 17.54
C GLN A 91 -17.62 19.44 17.89
N VAL A 92 -17.93 18.29 17.29
CA VAL A 92 -17.19 17.07 17.52
C VAL A 92 -16.78 16.49 16.17
N ASN A 93 -15.49 16.33 15.98
CA ASN A 93 -14.94 15.76 14.75
C ASN A 93 -14.20 14.47 15.06
N ARG A 94 -14.00 13.69 14.03
CA ARG A 94 -13.21 12.47 14.14
C ARG A 94 -11.85 12.73 13.52
N GLY A 95 -10.80 12.46 14.28
CA GLY A 95 -9.44 12.58 13.82
C GLY A 95 -8.81 11.23 13.63
N TYR A 96 -7.82 11.16 12.74
CA TYR A 96 -7.07 9.93 12.49
C TYR A 96 -5.59 10.23 12.46
N ARG A 97 -4.83 9.34 13.05
CA ARG A 97 -3.38 9.32 12.92
C ARG A 97 -3.00 8.01 12.30
N ILE A 98 -2.37 8.08 11.13
CA ILE A 98 -2.00 6.89 10.36
C ILE A 98 -0.48 6.78 10.38
N GLN A 99 0.03 5.65 10.85
CA GLN A 99 1.45 5.41 10.95
C GLN A 99 1.85 4.30 10.00
N HIS A 100 2.73 4.63 9.05
CA HIS A 100 3.25 3.65 8.10
C HIS A 100 4.55 3.04 8.54
N SER A 101 5.24 3.68 9.46
CA SER A 101 6.46 3.15 10.04
C SER A 101 6.62 3.68 11.46
N LEU A 102 7.00 2.78 12.38
CA LEU A 102 7.30 3.13 13.76
C LEU A 102 8.79 3.26 14.02
N ALA A 103 9.58 3.07 12.99
CA ALA A 103 11.05 3.14 13.12
C ALA A 103 11.54 4.55 13.38
#